data_5d7e544bc814984875ec1c8d744d3a04
#
_entry.id   5d7e544bc814984875ec1c8d744d3a04
#
_cell.length_a   1.000
_cell.length_b   1.000
_cell.length_c   1.000
_cell.angle_alpha   90.00
_cell.angle_beta   90.00
_cell.angle_gamma   90.00
#
_symmetry.space_group_name_H-M   'P 1'
#
loop_
_entity.id
_entity.type
_entity.pdbx_description
1 polymer ?
#
loop_
_entity_poly.entity_id
_entity_poly.type
_entity_poly.pdbx_seq_one_letter_code
_entity_poly.pdbx_strand_id
1 'polypeptide(L)'
;MKISAIICELNPFHSGHQALFDHAKARFGGLVCVLSGNFVQRGEPALLDKWARTRLALESGADLVLELPLPWALAGAERFAAGGVALARALGCVDTLLFGSEEGDIQPLWQLAEALLSPAFPQALQQVDATLPFAQRRQRAAARLVGEDTAALLEKPNCILGVEYLKAILSQGGGLKAETFPRQGAGHDQPDHQGPLLSASHARALLCQGADLTGRLPQATLSLWEEMRAQGQCPASLGRLEVAVLCRLRSLTVEGFAQLPDISEGLENRLCQAARQAGSLEEFYALVKSKRYSHARVRRLAMSAFLGVSRDMPCLPPYLRVLGMTPTGQAILRQAQPSLPLALRAADFQRLGGQALSLFQLEAHAGDLYGLALPSPTPCGRDYTQGLIKVGF
;
A
#
# COMPACT_ATOMS: atom_id res chain seq x y z
N MET A 1 -1.05 17.27 21.93
CA MET A 1 -0.29 16.02 21.78
C MET A 1 0.33 16.03 20.40
N LYS A 2 1.64 15.75 20.25
CA LYS A 2 2.25 15.59 18.91
C LYS A 2 1.83 14.24 18.33
N ILE A 3 1.45 14.22 17.08
CA ILE A 3 0.92 13.01 16.42
C ILE A 3 1.74 12.71 15.17
N SER A 4 2.23 11.48 15.07
CA SER A 4 2.85 10.97 13.85
C SER A 4 1.90 10.09 13.05
N ALA A 5 2.12 10.00 11.74
CA ALA A 5 1.45 9.03 10.87
C ALA A 5 2.46 8.14 10.16
N ILE A 6 2.07 6.89 9.91
CA ILE A 6 2.82 5.92 9.10
C ILE A 6 1.84 5.37 8.05
N ILE A 7 2.26 5.32 6.78
CA ILE A 7 1.53 4.66 5.71
C ILE A 7 2.11 3.27 5.54
N CYS A 8 1.29 2.23 5.64
CA CYS A 8 1.79 0.85 5.74
C CYS A 8 0.83 -0.19 5.16
N GLU A 9 1.38 -1.38 4.90
CA GLU A 9 0.62 -2.56 4.50
C GLU A 9 0.55 -3.62 5.60
N LEU A 10 1.59 -3.73 6.43
CA LEU A 10 1.75 -4.73 7.49
C LEU A 10 1.51 -6.16 7.00
N ASN A 11 2.17 -6.56 5.93
CA ASN A 11 1.95 -7.82 5.22
C ASN A 11 3.22 -8.72 5.15
N PRO A 12 3.60 -9.45 6.25
CA PRO A 12 3.09 -9.33 7.62
C PRO A 12 3.72 -8.15 8.39
N PHE A 13 3.23 -7.90 9.60
CA PHE A 13 3.92 -7.06 10.56
C PHE A 13 5.21 -7.78 11.01
N HIS A 14 6.34 -7.12 10.94
CA HIS A 14 7.67 -7.68 11.24
C HIS A 14 8.51 -6.76 12.12
N SER A 15 9.66 -7.22 12.58
CA SER A 15 10.52 -6.48 13.51
C SER A 15 10.91 -5.07 13.03
N GLY A 16 11.04 -4.86 11.72
CA GLY A 16 11.27 -3.51 11.16
C GLY A 16 10.07 -2.57 11.33
N HIS A 17 8.83 -3.08 11.29
CA HIS A 17 7.64 -2.30 11.62
C HIS A 17 7.58 -2.02 13.12
N GLN A 18 7.91 -3.00 13.97
CA GLN A 18 7.94 -2.80 15.42
C GLN A 18 8.94 -1.70 15.79
N ALA A 19 10.16 -1.74 15.27
CA ALA A 19 11.17 -0.72 15.54
C ALA A 19 10.71 0.69 15.12
N LEU A 20 10.02 0.80 13.96
CA LEU A 20 9.46 2.07 13.50
C LEU A 20 8.32 2.57 14.41
N PHE A 21 7.45 1.67 14.90
CA PHE A 21 6.38 1.99 15.84
C PHE A 21 6.94 2.41 17.19
N ASP A 22 7.94 1.69 17.71
CA ASP A 22 8.62 2.02 18.97
C ASP A 22 9.29 3.39 18.89
N HIS A 23 9.97 3.68 17.76
CA HIS A 23 10.55 4.99 17.51
C HIS A 23 9.47 6.10 17.48
N ALA A 24 8.35 5.85 16.82
CA ALA A 24 7.23 6.78 16.79
C ALA A 24 6.68 7.04 18.20
N LYS A 25 6.45 6.00 18.99
CA LYS A 25 5.92 6.11 20.37
C LYS A 25 6.88 6.81 21.32
N ALA A 26 8.21 6.66 21.14
CA ALA A 26 9.22 7.34 21.96
C ALA A 26 9.28 8.86 21.70
N ARG A 27 8.87 9.32 20.49
CA ARG A 27 8.99 10.73 20.08
C ARG A 27 7.67 11.49 20.04
N PHE A 28 6.56 10.78 19.85
CA PHE A 28 5.24 11.37 19.64
C PHE A 28 4.24 10.80 20.66
N GLY A 29 3.26 11.61 21.02
CA GLY A 29 2.19 11.20 21.94
C GLY A 29 1.12 10.34 21.31
N GLY A 30 1.04 10.29 19.98
CA GLY A 30 0.08 9.48 19.22
C GLY A 30 0.62 8.98 17.90
N LEU A 31 0.21 7.76 17.50
CA LEU A 31 0.56 7.13 16.25
C LEU A 31 -0.69 6.77 15.43
N VAL A 32 -0.80 7.34 14.24
CA VAL A 32 -1.83 7.04 13.24
C VAL A 32 -1.24 6.12 12.17
N CYS A 33 -1.87 4.98 11.90
CA CYS A 33 -1.55 4.15 10.76
C CYS A 33 -2.55 4.38 9.63
N VAL A 34 -2.07 4.69 8.43
CA VAL A 34 -2.84 4.64 7.19
C VAL A 34 -2.55 3.29 6.55
N LEU A 35 -3.48 2.35 6.69
CA LEU A 35 -3.30 0.93 6.39
C LEU A 35 -3.99 0.56 5.08
N SER A 36 -3.28 -0.09 4.17
CA SER A 36 -3.88 -0.68 2.96
C SER A 36 -4.99 -1.68 3.32
N GLY A 37 -6.07 -1.66 2.54
CA GLY A 37 -7.17 -2.62 2.64
C GLY A 37 -6.72 -4.08 2.43
N ASN A 38 -7.62 -4.94 1.97
CA ASN A 38 -7.35 -6.38 1.83
C ASN A 38 -6.38 -6.73 0.68
N PHE A 39 -6.17 -5.82 -0.27
CA PHE A 39 -5.23 -5.97 -1.37
C PHE A 39 -4.12 -4.92 -1.27
N VAL A 40 -2.92 -5.30 -1.65
CA VAL A 40 -1.70 -4.54 -1.42
C VAL A 40 -1.02 -4.13 -2.72
N GLN A 41 -0.09 -3.20 -2.65
CA GLN A 41 0.61 -2.57 -3.79
C GLN A 41 1.27 -3.58 -4.75
N ARG A 42 1.62 -4.76 -4.25
CA ARG A 42 2.20 -5.83 -5.10
C ARG A 42 1.20 -6.47 -6.05
N GLY A 43 -0.09 -6.13 -5.98
CA GLY A 43 -1.14 -6.73 -6.81
C GLY A 43 -1.51 -8.13 -6.34
N GLU A 44 -1.65 -8.30 -5.04
CA GLU A 44 -1.99 -9.58 -4.40
C GLU A 44 -2.83 -9.35 -3.14
N PRO A 45 -3.60 -10.35 -2.65
CA PRO A 45 -4.23 -10.28 -1.35
C PRO A 45 -3.17 -10.25 -0.25
N ALA A 46 -3.38 -9.48 0.81
CA ALA A 46 -2.56 -9.55 2.01
C ALA A 46 -2.77 -10.89 2.72
N LEU A 47 -1.77 -11.43 3.40
CA LEU A 47 -1.85 -12.74 4.10
C LEU A 47 -2.97 -12.79 5.14
N LEU A 48 -3.15 -11.67 5.87
CA LEU A 48 -4.20 -11.43 6.85
C LEU A 48 -5.10 -10.32 6.32
N ASP A 49 -6.39 -10.39 6.63
CA ASP A 49 -7.32 -9.34 6.24
C ASP A 49 -7.03 -8.00 6.96
N LYS A 50 -7.63 -6.93 6.51
CA LYS A 50 -7.43 -5.59 7.07
C LYS A 50 -7.83 -5.49 8.54
N TRP A 51 -8.82 -6.25 8.99
CA TRP A 51 -9.30 -6.22 10.36
C TRP A 51 -8.32 -6.87 11.34
N ALA A 52 -7.77 -8.02 10.97
CA ALA A 52 -6.70 -8.68 11.72
C ALA A 52 -5.45 -7.80 11.77
N ARG A 53 -5.04 -7.19 10.63
CA ARG A 53 -3.90 -6.27 10.58
C ARG A 53 -4.15 -4.98 11.36
N THR A 54 -5.39 -4.49 11.41
CA THR A 54 -5.78 -3.37 12.28
C THR A 54 -5.61 -3.71 13.75
N ARG A 55 -6.13 -4.90 14.19
CA ARG A 55 -5.94 -5.39 15.56
C ARG A 55 -4.45 -5.47 15.90
N LEU A 56 -3.67 -6.09 15.04
CA LEU A 56 -2.22 -6.23 15.22
C LEU A 56 -1.50 -4.88 15.31
N ALA A 57 -1.85 -3.90 14.47
CA ALA A 57 -1.29 -2.57 14.54
C ALA A 57 -1.56 -1.89 15.88
N LEU A 58 -2.81 -1.96 16.37
CA LEU A 58 -3.21 -1.37 17.65
C LEU A 58 -2.52 -2.06 18.85
N GLU A 59 -2.45 -3.39 18.86
CA GLU A 59 -1.76 -4.18 19.90
C GLU A 59 -0.24 -3.94 19.88
N SER A 60 0.32 -3.55 18.72
CA SER A 60 1.75 -3.28 18.54
C SER A 60 2.13 -1.80 18.73
N GLY A 61 1.20 -0.92 19.10
CA GLY A 61 1.51 0.46 19.46
C GLY A 61 0.88 1.56 18.61
N ALA A 62 0.15 1.24 17.54
CA ALA A 62 -0.67 2.24 16.85
C ALA A 62 -1.86 2.66 17.74
N ASP A 63 -2.27 3.92 17.62
CA ASP A 63 -3.40 4.45 18.39
C ASP A 63 -4.67 4.57 17.53
N LEU A 64 -4.52 4.88 16.26
CA LEU A 64 -5.61 5.05 15.31
C LEU A 64 -5.23 4.40 13.96
N VAL A 65 -6.15 3.64 13.38
CA VAL A 65 -5.94 3.03 12.06
C VAL A 65 -7.00 3.56 11.09
N LEU A 66 -6.53 4.20 10.02
CA LEU A 66 -7.32 4.66 8.88
C LEU A 66 -7.12 3.70 7.71
N GLU A 67 -8.15 3.45 6.92
CA GLU A 67 -8.03 2.67 5.69
C GLU A 67 -7.48 3.51 4.55
N LEU A 68 -6.44 3.03 3.87
CA LEU A 68 -6.06 3.52 2.54
C LEU A 68 -6.93 2.79 1.51
N PRO A 69 -7.85 3.50 0.83
CA PRO A 69 -8.79 2.85 -0.07
C PRO A 69 -8.12 2.17 -1.26
N LEU A 70 -8.76 1.12 -1.77
CA LEU A 70 -8.27 0.19 -2.78
C LEU A 70 -7.61 0.86 -4.01
N PRO A 71 -8.16 1.91 -4.64
CA PRO A 71 -7.53 2.53 -5.81
C PRO A 71 -6.15 3.13 -5.55
N TRP A 72 -5.83 3.48 -4.29
CA TRP A 72 -4.52 3.96 -3.87
C TRP A 72 -3.66 2.83 -3.31
N ALA A 73 -4.24 1.94 -2.51
CA ALA A 73 -3.53 0.78 -1.95
C ALA A 73 -2.95 -0.13 -3.04
N LEU A 74 -3.66 -0.27 -4.18
CA LEU A 74 -3.25 -1.11 -5.32
C LEU A 74 -2.45 -0.35 -6.39
N ALA A 75 -2.17 0.94 -6.19
CA ALA A 75 -1.51 1.77 -7.19
C ALA A 75 0.02 1.68 -7.19
N GLY A 76 0.66 2.33 -8.17
CA GLY A 76 2.10 2.61 -8.14
C GLY A 76 2.48 3.55 -7.00
N ALA A 77 3.78 3.64 -6.70
CA ALA A 77 4.29 4.37 -5.53
C ALA A 77 3.79 5.83 -5.44
N GLU A 78 3.72 6.52 -6.56
CA GLU A 78 3.26 7.92 -6.61
C GLU A 78 1.80 8.07 -6.13
N ARG A 79 0.87 7.30 -6.69
CA ARG A 79 -0.55 7.36 -6.31
C ARG A 79 -0.81 6.78 -4.92
N PHE A 80 -0.08 5.74 -4.54
CA PHE A 80 -0.10 5.18 -3.18
C PHE A 80 0.30 6.26 -2.16
N ALA A 81 1.42 6.93 -2.41
CA ALA A 81 1.92 8.01 -1.55
C ALA A 81 0.93 9.19 -1.52
N ALA A 82 0.42 9.61 -2.67
CA ALA A 82 -0.54 10.71 -2.75
C ALA A 82 -1.79 10.45 -1.91
N GLY A 83 -2.36 9.24 -1.99
CA GLY A 83 -3.52 8.84 -1.20
C GLY A 83 -3.24 8.79 0.30
N GLY A 84 -2.12 8.15 0.68
CA GLY A 84 -1.74 8.03 2.09
C GLY A 84 -1.45 9.38 2.76
N VAL A 85 -0.70 10.25 2.08
CA VAL A 85 -0.40 11.61 2.54
C VAL A 85 -1.69 12.44 2.64
N ALA A 86 -2.59 12.32 1.67
CA ALA A 86 -3.87 13.05 1.71
C ALA A 86 -4.71 12.67 2.94
N LEU A 87 -4.77 11.38 3.29
CA LEU A 87 -5.51 10.92 4.49
C LEU A 87 -4.84 11.40 5.78
N ALA A 88 -3.51 11.31 5.89
CA ALA A 88 -2.78 11.80 7.05
C ALA A 88 -3.01 13.31 7.27
N ARG A 89 -2.94 14.11 6.19
CA ARG A 89 -3.22 15.56 6.24
C ARG A 89 -4.68 15.86 6.54
N ALA A 90 -5.59 15.14 5.89
CA ALA A 90 -7.02 15.37 6.03
C ALA A 90 -7.55 15.12 7.44
N LEU A 91 -6.84 14.36 8.28
CA LEU A 91 -7.19 14.20 9.70
C LEU A 91 -7.05 15.54 10.48
N GLY A 92 -6.21 16.47 9.99
CA GLY A 92 -6.10 17.84 10.51
C GLY A 92 -5.38 17.97 11.85
N CYS A 93 -4.75 16.89 12.35
CA CYS A 93 -4.01 16.90 13.62
C CYS A 93 -2.69 16.12 13.56
N VAL A 94 -2.30 15.60 12.39
CA VAL A 94 -1.01 14.92 12.22
C VAL A 94 0.10 15.95 12.01
N ASP A 95 1.14 15.87 12.82
CA ASP A 95 2.29 16.77 12.75
C ASP A 95 3.36 16.27 11.77
N THR A 96 3.61 14.94 11.77
CA THR A 96 4.76 14.35 11.10
C THR A 96 4.39 13.04 10.41
N LEU A 97 4.76 12.89 9.14
CA LEU A 97 4.79 11.60 8.46
C LEU A 97 6.14 10.92 8.74
N LEU A 98 6.09 9.71 9.30
CA LEU A 98 7.27 8.91 9.60
C LEU A 98 7.31 7.69 8.68
N PHE A 99 8.46 7.42 8.08
CA PHE A 99 8.67 6.26 7.20
C PHE A 99 10.09 5.70 7.31
N GLY A 100 10.27 4.44 6.94
CA GLY A 100 11.60 3.84 6.89
C GLY A 100 12.28 4.04 5.54
N SER A 101 13.57 4.36 5.51
CA SER A 101 14.38 4.37 4.31
C SER A 101 15.69 3.62 4.50
N GLU A 102 16.33 3.23 3.42
CA GLU A 102 17.64 2.57 3.45
C GLU A 102 18.75 3.54 3.86
N GLU A 103 18.56 4.83 3.64
CA GLU A 103 19.59 5.85 3.90
C GLU A 103 19.52 6.41 5.34
N GLY A 104 18.32 6.54 5.89
CA GLY A 104 18.12 7.15 7.19
C GLY A 104 18.32 8.69 7.25
N ASP A 105 18.82 9.30 6.18
CA ASP A 105 18.89 10.75 6.00
C ASP A 105 17.76 11.22 5.07
N ILE A 106 17.00 12.21 5.54
CA ILE A 106 15.87 12.74 4.78
C ILE A 106 16.29 13.81 3.76
N GLN A 107 17.41 14.46 3.91
CA GLN A 107 17.81 15.60 3.08
C GLN A 107 18.00 15.23 1.61
N PRO A 108 18.72 14.15 1.26
CA PRO A 108 18.83 13.72 -0.13
C PRO A 108 17.47 13.33 -0.75
N LEU A 109 16.54 12.79 0.07
CA LEU A 109 15.20 12.45 -0.41
C LEU A 109 14.38 13.71 -0.72
N TRP A 110 14.51 14.79 0.09
CA TRP A 110 13.90 16.09 -0.20
C TRP A 110 14.45 16.70 -1.47
N GLN A 111 15.77 16.71 -1.66
CA GLN A 111 16.40 17.19 -2.89
C GLN A 111 15.85 16.47 -4.14
N LEU A 112 15.70 15.14 -4.05
CA LEU A 112 15.09 14.36 -5.12
C LEU A 112 13.63 14.74 -5.37
N ALA A 113 12.82 14.88 -4.32
CA ALA A 113 11.41 15.22 -4.44
C ALA A 113 11.22 16.60 -5.11
N GLU A 114 11.99 17.59 -4.70
CA GLU A 114 11.99 18.94 -5.28
C GLU A 114 12.46 18.94 -6.73
N ALA A 115 13.56 18.23 -7.03
CA ALA A 115 14.08 18.11 -8.38
C ALA A 115 13.08 17.45 -9.34
N LEU A 116 12.41 16.36 -8.91
CA LEU A 116 11.42 15.65 -9.72
C LEU A 116 10.14 16.46 -9.96
N LEU A 117 9.82 17.43 -9.11
CA LEU A 117 8.70 18.36 -9.28
C LEU A 117 9.11 19.66 -9.99
N SER A 118 10.40 19.91 -10.17
CA SER A 118 10.88 21.16 -10.77
C SER A 118 10.55 21.25 -12.26
N PRO A 119 10.37 22.47 -12.81
CA PRO A 119 10.21 22.69 -14.26
C PRO A 119 11.41 22.20 -15.10
N ALA A 120 12.58 22.04 -14.49
CA ALA A 120 13.78 21.53 -15.15
C ALA A 120 13.75 20.02 -15.41
N PHE A 121 12.98 19.26 -14.63
CA PHE A 121 12.96 17.80 -14.74
C PHE A 121 12.42 17.27 -16.08
N PRO A 122 11.31 17.77 -16.65
CA PRO A 122 10.85 17.36 -17.97
C PRO A 122 11.90 17.59 -19.06
N GLN A 123 12.63 18.70 -19.00
CA GLN A 123 13.72 19.03 -19.95
C GLN A 123 14.88 18.06 -19.79
N ALA A 124 15.31 17.78 -18.56
CA ALA A 124 16.35 16.79 -18.29
C ALA A 124 15.93 15.38 -18.79
N LEU A 125 14.66 15.01 -18.61
CA LEU A 125 14.12 13.71 -19.04
C LEU A 125 14.10 13.56 -20.57
N GLN A 126 13.83 14.63 -21.32
CA GLN A 126 13.87 14.62 -22.78
C GLN A 126 15.28 14.39 -23.35
N GLN A 127 16.30 14.76 -22.60
CA GLN A 127 17.71 14.58 -22.99
C GLN A 127 18.26 13.17 -22.69
N VAL A 128 17.48 12.31 -22.03
CA VAL A 128 17.84 10.92 -21.75
C VAL A 128 17.31 10.02 -22.87
N ASP A 129 18.13 9.04 -23.28
CA ASP A 129 17.76 8.06 -24.30
C ASP A 129 16.36 7.46 -24.05
N ALA A 130 15.46 7.68 -25.00
CA ALA A 130 14.06 7.26 -24.93
C ALA A 130 13.88 5.74 -25.00
N THR A 131 14.89 4.98 -25.43
CA THR A 131 14.86 3.51 -25.51
C THR A 131 15.01 2.83 -24.15
N LEU A 132 15.51 3.55 -23.15
CA LEU A 132 15.68 3.04 -21.80
C LEU A 132 14.34 2.89 -21.06
N PRO A 133 14.25 1.94 -20.12
CA PRO A 133 13.10 1.83 -19.21
C PRO A 133 12.87 3.15 -18.45
N PHE A 134 11.61 3.48 -18.18
CA PHE A 134 11.27 4.75 -17.54
C PHE A 134 12.00 4.99 -16.20
N ALA A 135 12.16 3.94 -15.37
CA ALA A 135 12.88 4.06 -14.10
C ALA A 135 14.32 4.54 -14.28
N GLN A 136 15.04 3.97 -15.28
CA GLN A 136 16.41 4.38 -15.59
C GLN A 136 16.45 5.79 -16.19
N ARG A 137 15.49 6.13 -17.06
CA ARG A 137 15.38 7.50 -17.60
C ARG A 137 15.15 8.53 -16.50
N ARG A 138 14.25 8.21 -15.57
CA ARG A 138 13.93 9.06 -14.40
C ARG A 138 15.17 9.29 -13.55
N GLN A 139 15.91 8.23 -13.24
CA GLN A 139 17.14 8.31 -12.46
C GLN A 139 18.23 9.15 -13.15
N ARG A 140 18.49 8.89 -14.43
CA ARG A 140 19.51 9.65 -15.21
C ARG A 140 19.12 11.13 -15.37
N ALA A 141 17.83 11.42 -15.51
CA ALA A 141 17.37 12.80 -15.54
C ALA A 141 17.53 13.48 -14.17
N ALA A 142 17.22 12.78 -13.08
CA ALA A 142 17.44 13.26 -11.72
C ALA A 142 18.93 13.51 -11.43
N ALA A 143 19.84 12.61 -11.88
CA ALA A 143 21.28 12.74 -11.72
C ALA A 143 21.85 14.05 -12.30
N ARG A 144 21.27 14.55 -13.39
CA ARG A 144 21.65 15.85 -13.97
C ARG A 144 21.27 17.05 -13.10
N LEU A 145 20.31 16.88 -12.19
CA LEU A 145 19.79 17.96 -11.35
C LEU A 145 20.38 17.92 -9.93
N VAL A 146 20.60 16.72 -9.38
CA VAL A 146 21.02 16.54 -7.98
C VAL A 146 22.29 15.73 -7.80
N GLY A 147 22.96 15.32 -8.89
CA GLY A 147 24.16 14.48 -8.89
C GLY A 147 23.85 12.98 -8.85
N GLU A 148 24.85 12.17 -9.22
CA GLU A 148 24.72 10.72 -9.38
C GLU A 148 24.43 10.01 -8.05
N ASP A 149 25.14 10.38 -6.97
CA ASP A 149 25.00 9.74 -5.65
C ASP A 149 23.59 9.90 -5.09
N THR A 150 23.03 11.11 -5.18
CA THR A 150 21.67 11.39 -4.73
C THR A 150 20.65 10.67 -5.61
N ALA A 151 20.84 10.66 -6.94
CA ALA A 151 19.94 10.00 -7.87
C ALA A 151 19.96 8.47 -7.73
N ALA A 152 21.06 7.86 -7.27
CA ALA A 152 21.17 6.42 -7.01
C ALA A 152 20.17 5.95 -5.92
N LEU A 153 19.67 6.83 -5.07
CA LEU A 153 18.62 6.52 -4.11
C LEU A 153 17.31 6.08 -4.79
N LEU A 154 17.08 6.46 -6.05
CA LEU A 154 15.94 5.98 -6.85
C LEU A 154 16.05 4.50 -7.30
N GLU A 155 17.12 3.80 -6.93
CA GLU A 155 17.23 2.33 -7.04
C GLU A 155 16.76 1.59 -5.81
N LYS A 156 16.69 2.28 -4.65
CA LYS A 156 16.34 1.71 -3.35
C LYS A 156 14.82 1.79 -3.12
N PRO A 157 14.11 0.68 -2.96
CA PRO A 157 12.64 0.67 -2.94
C PRO A 157 11.99 1.56 -1.89
N ASN A 158 12.56 1.62 -0.66
CA ASN A 158 11.99 2.47 0.38
C ASN A 158 12.37 3.94 0.20
N CYS A 159 13.55 4.24 -0.37
CA CYS A 159 13.89 5.60 -0.77
C CYS A 159 12.98 6.11 -1.89
N ILE A 160 12.65 5.26 -2.89
CA ILE A 160 11.64 5.60 -3.93
C ILE A 160 10.32 6.00 -3.26
N LEU A 161 9.82 5.17 -2.34
CA LEU A 161 8.56 5.44 -1.67
C LEU A 161 8.65 6.70 -0.79
N GLY A 162 9.75 6.90 -0.08
CA GLY A 162 10.04 8.13 0.66
C GLY A 162 10.00 9.38 -0.21
N VAL A 163 10.65 9.35 -1.37
CA VAL A 163 10.61 10.46 -2.35
C VAL A 163 9.18 10.72 -2.81
N GLU A 164 8.37 9.68 -3.07
CA GLU A 164 6.98 9.88 -3.48
C GLU A 164 6.12 10.47 -2.33
N TYR A 165 6.38 10.12 -1.07
CA TYR A 165 5.75 10.79 0.08
C TYR A 165 6.08 12.28 0.13
N LEU A 166 7.35 12.64 -0.04
CA LEU A 166 7.80 14.03 -0.02
C LEU A 166 7.23 14.82 -1.20
N LYS A 167 7.20 14.24 -2.40
CA LYS A 167 6.50 14.81 -3.56
C LYS A 167 5.02 15.06 -3.26
N ALA A 168 4.34 14.09 -2.65
CA ALA A 168 2.94 14.22 -2.30
C ALA A 168 2.70 15.33 -1.27
N ILE A 169 3.58 15.48 -0.27
CA ILE A 169 3.53 16.59 0.70
C ILE A 169 3.65 17.94 -0.01
N LEU A 170 4.66 18.09 -0.89
CA LEU A 170 4.88 19.33 -1.65
C LEU A 170 3.69 19.66 -2.56
N SER A 171 3.24 18.69 -3.37
CA SER A 171 2.16 18.89 -4.34
C SER A 171 0.81 19.16 -3.71
N GLN A 172 0.60 18.73 -2.46
CA GLN A 172 -0.64 18.97 -1.70
C GLN A 172 -0.56 20.23 -0.81
N GLY A 173 0.40 21.12 -1.02
CA GLY A 173 0.51 22.42 -0.34
C GLY A 173 1.32 22.41 0.95
N GLY A 174 2.17 21.39 1.19
CA GLY A 174 3.05 21.33 2.36
C GLY A 174 2.32 21.14 3.70
N GLY A 175 2.91 21.65 4.79
CA GLY A 175 2.28 21.69 6.13
C GLY A 175 2.46 20.41 6.96
N LEU A 176 2.76 19.28 6.37
CA LEU A 176 3.08 18.04 7.05
C LEU A 176 4.61 17.88 7.09
N LYS A 177 5.19 17.74 8.28
CA LYS A 177 6.61 17.40 8.42
C LYS A 177 6.84 15.95 8.01
N ALA A 178 8.07 15.64 7.62
CA ALA A 178 8.46 14.27 7.32
C ALA A 178 9.76 13.92 8.03
N GLU A 179 9.82 12.71 8.55
CA GLU A 179 11.03 12.14 9.16
C GLU A 179 11.23 10.72 8.61
N THR A 180 12.48 10.33 8.43
CA THR A 180 12.83 8.97 8.06
C THR A 180 13.56 8.24 9.17
N PHE A 181 13.31 6.94 9.28
CA PHE A 181 13.95 6.02 10.19
C PHE A 181 14.84 5.06 9.40
N PRO A 182 16.13 4.89 9.76
CA PRO A 182 17.01 3.98 9.05
C PRO A 182 16.51 2.54 9.19
N ARG A 183 16.28 1.88 8.07
CA ARG A 183 15.88 0.47 8.08
C ARG A 183 17.07 -0.41 8.48
N GLN A 184 16.87 -1.21 9.52
CA GLN A 184 17.79 -2.25 9.90
C GLN A 184 17.39 -3.56 9.21
N GLY A 185 18.35 -4.26 8.58
CA GLY A 185 18.12 -5.58 7.97
C GLY A 185 18.49 -5.68 6.49
N ALA A 186 18.30 -6.88 5.92
CA ALA A 186 18.63 -7.18 4.53
C ALA A 186 17.82 -6.35 3.53
N GLY A 187 18.43 -5.99 2.40
CA GLY A 187 17.77 -5.34 1.28
C GLY A 187 16.54 -6.11 0.79
N HIS A 188 15.64 -5.43 0.11
CA HIS A 188 14.27 -5.87 -0.18
C HIS A 188 14.15 -7.25 -0.89
N ASP A 189 15.18 -7.72 -1.60
CA ASP A 189 15.17 -8.97 -2.37
C ASP A 189 16.44 -9.83 -2.17
N GLN A 190 17.24 -9.58 -1.15
CA GLN A 190 18.35 -10.48 -0.85
C GLN A 190 17.86 -11.67 -0.02
N PRO A 191 18.15 -12.91 -0.43
CA PRO A 191 17.87 -14.10 0.35
C PRO A 191 18.87 -14.17 1.52
N ASP A 192 18.63 -13.38 2.57
CA ASP A 192 19.39 -13.49 3.80
C ASP A 192 18.84 -14.64 4.64
N HIS A 193 19.38 -15.82 4.42
CA HIS A 193 18.97 -17.03 5.10
C HIS A 193 19.42 -17.11 6.57
N GLN A 194 20.28 -16.20 7.04
CA GLN A 194 20.94 -16.31 8.35
C GLN A 194 20.81 -15.11 9.29
N GLY A 195 20.28 -13.97 8.82
CA GLY A 195 20.08 -12.79 9.67
C GLY A 195 18.83 -12.85 10.56
N PRO A 196 18.83 -12.17 11.72
CA PRO A 196 17.67 -12.13 12.63
C PRO A 196 16.48 -11.33 12.06
N LEU A 197 16.71 -10.47 11.06
CA LEU A 197 15.71 -9.56 10.50
C LEU A 197 15.25 -10.06 9.12
N LEU A 198 13.99 -10.50 9.05
CA LEU A 198 13.37 -10.97 7.81
C LEU A 198 12.80 -9.81 6.97
N SER A 199 12.99 -9.87 5.64
CA SER A 199 12.18 -9.06 4.75
C SER A 199 10.72 -9.54 4.76
N ALA A 200 9.76 -8.64 4.50
CA ALA A 200 8.34 -9.00 4.44
C ALA A 200 8.04 -10.13 3.44
N SER A 201 8.75 -10.14 2.30
CA SER A 201 8.60 -11.20 1.27
C SER A 201 9.06 -12.56 1.78
N HIS A 202 10.20 -12.61 2.45
CA HIS A 202 10.75 -13.83 3.01
C HIS A 202 9.88 -14.33 4.18
N ALA A 203 9.46 -13.42 5.08
CA ALA A 203 8.54 -13.77 6.15
C ALA A 203 7.23 -14.38 5.63
N ARG A 204 6.64 -13.83 4.54
CA ARG A 204 5.45 -14.41 3.90
C ARG A 204 5.70 -15.82 3.40
N ALA A 205 6.78 -16.03 2.68
CA ALA A 205 7.11 -17.34 2.13
C ALA A 205 7.25 -18.40 3.26
N LEU A 206 7.99 -18.08 4.32
CA LEU A 206 8.21 -18.95 5.45
C LEU A 206 6.91 -19.24 6.24
N LEU A 207 6.08 -18.22 6.49
CA LEU A 207 4.76 -18.40 7.13
C LEU A 207 3.86 -19.34 6.33
N CYS A 208 3.82 -19.18 5.00
CA CYS A 208 3.04 -20.05 4.12
C CYS A 208 3.57 -21.50 4.08
N GLN A 209 4.87 -21.71 4.31
CA GLN A 209 5.50 -23.03 4.40
C GLN A 209 5.33 -23.67 5.79
N GLY A 210 4.78 -22.93 6.78
CA GLY A 210 4.62 -23.44 8.14
C GLY A 210 5.92 -23.47 8.94
N ALA A 211 6.93 -22.64 8.56
CA ALA A 211 8.17 -22.54 9.30
C ALA A 211 7.97 -21.91 10.68
N ASP A 212 8.72 -22.37 11.68
CA ASP A 212 8.80 -21.72 12.98
C ASP A 212 9.58 -20.40 12.85
N LEU A 213 8.95 -19.29 13.18
CA LEU A 213 9.53 -17.95 13.15
C LEU A 213 9.64 -17.32 14.54
N THR A 214 9.62 -18.14 15.58
CA THR A 214 9.86 -17.70 16.97
C THR A 214 11.20 -16.97 17.07
N GLY A 215 11.18 -15.76 17.66
CA GLY A 215 12.35 -14.88 17.76
C GLY A 215 12.72 -14.13 16.45
N ARG A 216 12.07 -14.43 15.32
CA ARG A 216 12.31 -13.75 14.02
C ARG A 216 11.18 -12.79 13.63
N LEU A 217 9.99 -13.00 14.13
CA LEU A 217 8.84 -12.10 14.03
C LEU A 217 8.38 -11.67 15.42
N PRO A 218 7.73 -10.51 15.55
CA PRO A 218 7.11 -10.09 16.80
C PRO A 218 6.11 -11.13 17.30
N GLN A 219 6.10 -11.37 18.61
CA GLN A 219 5.23 -12.39 19.22
C GLN A 219 3.75 -12.13 18.93
N ALA A 220 3.31 -10.86 18.92
CA ALA A 220 1.95 -10.49 18.56
C ALA A 220 1.56 -10.97 17.15
N THR A 221 2.49 -10.90 16.19
CA THR A 221 2.29 -11.39 14.82
C THR A 221 2.10 -12.91 14.81
N LEU A 222 2.94 -13.64 15.54
CA LEU A 222 2.87 -15.11 15.60
C LEU A 222 1.59 -15.57 16.29
N SER A 223 1.23 -14.95 17.41
CA SER A 223 0.01 -15.30 18.14
C SER A 223 -1.25 -15.06 17.31
N LEU A 224 -1.35 -13.91 16.64
CA LEU A 224 -2.47 -13.62 15.75
C LEU A 224 -2.48 -14.55 14.53
N TRP A 225 -1.31 -14.86 13.96
CA TRP A 225 -1.20 -15.79 12.85
C TRP A 225 -1.75 -17.17 13.19
N GLU A 226 -1.37 -17.74 14.33
CA GLU A 226 -1.87 -19.06 14.77
C GLU A 226 -3.38 -19.03 15.07
N GLU A 227 -3.87 -17.96 15.72
CA GLU A 227 -5.31 -17.75 15.97
C GLU A 227 -6.09 -17.79 14.64
N MET A 228 -5.69 -16.94 13.67
CA MET A 228 -6.37 -16.82 12.37
C MET A 228 -6.24 -18.09 11.53
N ARG A 229 -5.11 -18.77 11.61
CA ARG A 229 -4.87 -20.05 10.91
C ARG A 229 -5.77 -21.15 11.44
N ALA A 230 -5.91 -21.26 12.75
CA ALA A 230 -6.81 -22.23 13.37
C ALA A 230 -8.29 -22.02 12.95
N GLN A 231 -8.67 -20.77 12.64
CA GLN A 231 -10.00 -20.43 12.14
C GLN A 231 -10.15 -20.56 10.62
N GLY A 232 -9.10 -20.96 9.89
CA GLY A 232 -9.11 -21.01 8.42
C GLY A 232 -9.15 -19.63 7.74
N GLN A 233 -8.83 -18.55 8.47
CA GLN A 233 -8.88 -17.15 7.99
C GLN A 233 -7.52 -16.62 7.51
N CYS A 234 -6.50 -17.46 7.45
CA CYS A 234 -5.20 -17.21 6.81
C CYS A 234 -4.50 -18.53 6.42
N PRO A 235 -3.51 -18.47 5.54
CA PRO A 235 -3.13 -17.34 4.68
C PRO A 235 -4.10 -17.13 3.53
N ALA A 236 -4.40 -15.87 3.19
CA ALA A 236 -4.99 -15.59 1.90
C ALA A 236 -3.94 -15.81 0.79
N SER A 237 -4.39 -16.36 -0.34
CA SER A 237 -3.50 -16.74 -1.45
C SER A 237 -4.04 -16.31 -2.80
N LEU A 238 -3.17 -15.68 -3.61
CA LEU A 238 -3.49 -15.37 -4.99
C LEU A 238 -3.79 -16.63 -5.83
N GLY A 239 -3.14 -17.75 -5.51
CA GLY A 239 -3.40 -19.02 -6.20
C GLY A 239 -4.85 -19.50 -6.08
N ARG A 240 -5.53 -19.23 -4.95
CA ARG A 240 -6.97 -19.54 -4.80
C ARG A 240 -7.86 -18.64 -5.65
N LEU A 241 -7.41 -17.43 -5.97
CA LEU A 241 -8.12 -16.49 -6.84
C LEU A 241 -7.81 -16.69 -8.31
N GLU A 242 -6.83 -17.50 -8.69
CA GLU A 242 -6.29 -17.57 -10.05
C GLU A 242 -7.37 -17.78 -11.10
N VAL A 243 -8.23 -18.79 -10.93
CA VAL A 243 -9.31 -19.09 -11.87
C VAL A 243 -10.31 -17.94 -11.97
N ALA A 244 -10.66 -17.30 -10.85
CA ALA A 244 -11.58 -16.17 -10.81
C ALA A 244 -10.97 -14.94 -11.51
N VAL A 245 -9.70 -14.66 -11.28
CA VAL A 245 -8.98 -13.58 -11.97
C VAL A 245 -8.90 -13.86 -13.47
N LEU A 246 -8.50 -15.06 -13.88
CA LEU A 246 -8.46 -15.45 -15.30
C LEU A 246 -9.85 -15.36 -15.97
N CYS A 247 -10.90 -15.80 -15.28
CA CYS A 247 -12.27 -15.68 -15.76
C CYS A 247 -12.62 -14.20 -16.03
N ARG A 248 -12.30 -13.32 -15.08
CA ARG A 248 -12.52 -11.88 -15.24
C ARG A 248 -11.70 -11.29 -16.39
N LEU A 249 -10.40 -11.61 -16.49
CA LEU A 249 -9.54 -11.13 -17.56
C LEU A 249 -10.05 -11.56 -18.94
N ARG A 250 -10.51 -12.81 -19.09
CA ARG A 250 -11.07 -13.33 -20.35
C ARG A 250 -12.42 -12.72 -20.73
N SER A 251 -13.18 -12.22 -19.76
CA SER A 251 -14.46 -11.54 -20.01
C SER A 251 -14.31 -10.09 -20.47
N LEU A 252 -13.12 -9.49 -20.34
CA LEU A 252 -12.88 -8.11 -20.76
C LEU A 252 -12.60 -8.02 -22.27
N THR A 253 -13.15 -6.97 -22.88
CA THR A 253 -12.79 -6.52 -24.24
C THR A 253 -11.57 -5.58 -24.18
N VAL A 254 -11.05 -5.17 -25.33
CA VAL A 254 -9.97 -4.17 -25.43
C VAL A 254 -10.39 -2.86 -24.75
N GLU A 255 -11.63 -2.42 -24.98
CA GLU A 255 -12.20 -1.22 -24.36
C GLU A 255 -12.31 -1.37 -22.84
N GLY A 256 -12.66 -2.57 -22.35
CA GLY A 256 -12.68 -2.88 -20.94
C GLY A 256 -11.29 -2.78 -20.30
N PHE A 257 -10.25 -3.27 -20.97
CA PHE A 257 -8.87 -3.09 -20.53
C PHE A 257 -8.42 -1.63 -20.60
N ALA A 258 -8.87 -0.85 -21.58
CA ALA A 258 -8.55 0.58 -21.70
C ALA A 258 -9.10 1.42 -20.54
N GLN A 259 -10.11 0.92 -19.80
CA GLN A 259 -10.65 1.59 -18.60
C GLN A 259 -9.85 1.34 -17.33
N LEU A 260 -8.86 0.47 -17.36
CA LEU A 260 -8.02 0.22 -16.17
C LEU A 260 -7.12 1.44 -15.85
N PRO A 261 -6.74 1.63 -14.59
CA PRO A 261 -5.76 2.64 -14.24
C PRO A 261 -4.40 2.29 -14.85
N ASP A 262 -3.56 3.28 -15.05
CA ASP A 262 -2.18 3.07 -15.53
C ASP A 262 -2.06 2.43 -16.93
N ILE A 263 -3.07 2.48 -17.76
CA ILE A 263 -2.99 2.05 -19.16
C ILE A 263 -2.27 3.10 -19.99
N SER A 264 -1.32 2.66 -20.80
CA SER A 264 -0.66 3.42 -21.85
C SER A 264 -1.02 2.84 -23.21
N GLU A 265 -0.93 3.65 -24.25
CA GLU A 265 -1.31 3.30 -25.63
C GLU A 265 -0.78 1.92 -26.07
N GLY A 266 -1.69 1.07 -26.54
CA GLY A 266 -1.41 -0.29 -27.03
C GLY A 266 -1.30 -1.37 -25.94
N LEU A 267 -1.27 -1.02 -24.66
CA LEU A 267 -1.19 -2.01 -23.58
C LEU A 267 -2.50 -2.78 -23.42
N GLU A 268 -3.65 -2.15 -23.65
CA GLU A 268 -4.98 -2.76 -23.63
C GLU A 268 -5.11 -3.92 -24.61
N ASN A 269 -4.56 -3.77 -25.82
CA ASN A 269 -4.53 -4.84 -26.82
C ASN A 269 -3.69 -6.03 -26.37
N ARG A 270 -2.50 -5.73 -25.81
CA ARG A 270 -1.59 -6.76 -25.30
C ARG A 270 -2.19 -7.53 -24.14
N LEU A 271 -2.86 -6.85 -23.20
CA LEU A 271 -3.58 -7.48 -22.08
C LEU A 271 -4.71 -8.38 -22.58
N CYS A 272 -5.51 -7.91 -23.54
CA CYS A 272 -6.60 -8.67 -24.12
C CYS A 272 -6.10 -9.94 -24.84
N GLN A 273 -5.02 -9.82 -25.62
CA GLN A 273 -4.41 -10.97 -26.29
C GLN A 273 -3.84 -11.97 -25.29
N ALA A 274 -3.09 -11.51 -24.28
CA ALA A 274 -2.52 -12.36 -23.24
C ALA A 274 -3.61 -13.09 -22.44
N ALA A 275 -4.72 -12.43 -22.11
CA ALA A 275 -5.85 -13.04 -21.39
C ALA A 275 -6.47 -14.22 -22.12
N ARG A 276 -6.47 -14.19 -23.47
CA ARG A 276 -6.98 -15.29 -24.31
C ARG A 276 -6.01 -16.46 -24.46
N GLN A 277 -4.71 -16.19 -24.36
CA GLN A 277 -3.65 -17.19 -24.55
C GLN A 277 -3.27 -17.89 -23.26
N ALA A 278 -3.24 -17.14 -22.14
CA ALA A 278 -2.70 -17.64 -20.87
C ALA A 278 -3.59 -18.72 -20.24
N GLY A 279 -2.98 -19.79 -19.79
CA GLY A 279 -3.58 -20.84 -18.96
C GLY A 279 -3.40 -20.62 -17.45
N SER A 280 -2.50 -19.70 -17.06
CA SER A 280 -2.22 -19.32 -15.67
C SER A 280 -1.98 -17.82 -15.54
N LEU A 281 -2.03 -17.28 -14.32
CA LEU A 281 -1.67 -15.87 -14.06
C LEU A 281 -0.19 -15.62 -14.34
N GLU A 282 0.69 -16.56 -14.02
CA GLU A 282 2.11 -16.40 -14.28
C GLU A 282 2.40 -16.32 -15.78
N GLU A 283 1.74 -17.17 -16.58
CA GLU A 283 1.82 -17.09 -18.03
C GLU A 283 1.25 -15.76 -18.57
N PHE A 284 0.12 -15.30 -18.03
CA PHE A 284 -0.43 -13.99 -18.37
C PHE A 284 0.57 -12.87 -18.09
N TYR A 285 1.22 -12.88 -16.93
CA TYR A 285 2.22 -11.88 -16.57
C TYR A 285 3.43 -11.95 -17.51
N ALA A 286 3.90 -13.14 -17.87
CA ALA A 286 5.03 -13.34 -18.77
C ALA A 286 4.73 -12.81 -20.17
N LEU A 287 3.53 -13.06 -20.71
CA LEU A 287 3.10 -12.59 -22.05
C LEU A 287 2.99 -11.06 -22.12
N VAL A 288 2.56 -10.40 -21.03
CA VAL A 288 2.39 -8.95 -20.98
C VAL A 288 3.71 -8.24 -20.68
N LYS A 289 4.57 -8.83 -19.81
CA LYS A 289 5.84 -8.22 -19.39
C LYS A 289 6.71 -7.80 -20.59
N SER A 290 7.33 -6.64 -20.50
CA SER A 290 8.30 -6.14 -21.47
C SER A 290 9.25 -5.15 -20.80
N LYS A 291 10.23 -4.60 -21.56
CA LYS A 291 11.09 -3.52 -21.07
C LYS A 291 10.30 -2.27 -20.63
N ARG A 292 9.12 -2.05 -21.22
CA ARG A 292 8.21 -0.91 -20.88
C ARG A 292 7.28 -1.21 -19.71
N TYR A 293 6.90 -2.47 -19.49
CA TYR A 293 5.90 -2.87 -18.51
C TYR A 293 6.53 -3.83 -17.49
N SER A 294 6.79 -3.32 -16.29
CA SER A 294 7.32 -4.13 -15.19
C SER A 294 6.31 -5.18 -14.72
N HIS A 295 6.81 -6.28 -14.19
CA HIS A 295 5.98 -7.36 -13.62
C HIS A 295 5.00 -6.83 -12.55
N ALA A 296 5.46 -5.94 -11.67
CA ALA A 296 4.61 -5.34 -10.65
C ALA A 296 3.44 -4.52 -11.24
N ARG A 297 3.67 -3.78 -12.34
CA ARG A 297 2.60 -3.04 -13.04
C ARG A 297 1.57 -4.00 -13.62
N VAL A 298 2.00 -5.07 -14.27
CA VAL A 298 1.10 -6.06 -14.88
C VAL A 298 0.25 -6.76 -13.82
N ARG A 299 0.84 -7.13 -12.68
CA ARG A 299 0.11 -7.71 -11.55
C ARG A 299 -0.97 -6.76 -11.01
N ARG A 300 -0.64 -5.49 -10.82
CA ARG A 300 -1.62 -4.48 -10.39
C ARG A 300 -2.76 -4.32 -11.39
N LEU A 301 -2.45 -4.31 -12.70
CA LEU A 301 -3.48 -4.23 -13.75
C LEU A 301 -4.41 -5.43 -13.74
N ALA A 302 -3.88 -6.65 -13.62
CA ALA A 302 -4.70 -7.86 -13.50
C ALA A 302 -5.61 -7.80 -12.25
N MET A 303 -5.07 -7.36 -11.13
CA MET A 303 -5.84 -7.23 -9.90
C MET A 303 -6.86 -6.08 -9.98
N SER A 304 -6.52 -4.95 -10.61
CA SER A 304 -7.47 -3.86 -10.87
C SER A 304 -8.64 -4.32 -11.74
N ALA A 305 -8.36 -5.10 -12.77
CA ALA A 305 -9.39 -5.71 -13.62
C ALA A 305 -10.32 -6.63 -12.83
N PHE A 306 -9.74 -7.47 -11.96
CA PHE A 306 -10.49 -8.41 -11.13
C PHE A 306 -11.39 -7.69 -10.12
N LEU A 307 -10.87 -6.68 -9.45
CA LEU A 307 -11.55 -5.95 -8.38
C LEU A 307 -12.46 -4.81 -8.90
N GLY A 308 -12.45 -4.51 -10.18
CA GLY A 308 -13.27 -3.44 -10.76
C GLY A 308 -12.73 -2.02 -10.56
N VAL A 309 -11.43 -1.88 -10.30
CA VAL A 309 -10.80 -0.55 -10.20
C VAL A 309 -10.62 0.03 -11.60
N SER A 310 -11.21 1.20 -11.85
CA SER A 310 -11.14 1.91 -13.13
C SER A 310 -10.26 3.16 -13.07
N ARG A 311 -9.96 3.73 -14.25
CA ARG A 311 -9.23 4.99 -14.40
C ARG A 311 -10.02 6.21 -13.89
N ASP A 312 -11.34 6.11 -13.81
CA ASP A 312 -12.24 7.22 -13.45
C ASP A 312 -12.38 7.40 -11.94
N MET A 313 -11.49 6.79 -11.16
CA MET A 313 -11.43 6.99 -9.71
C MET A 313 -10.90 8.40 -9.37
N PRO A 314 -11.35 8.99 -8.25
CA PRO A 314 -10.89 10.31 -7.83
C PRO A 314 -9.37 10.37 -7.68
N CYS A 315 -8.79 11.57 -7.85
CA CYS A 315 -7.36 11.79 -7.71
C CYS A 315 -6.89 11.53 -6.28
N LEU A 316 -7.67 11.93 -5.27
CA LEU A 316 -7.40 11.74 -3.85
C LEU A 316 -8.59 11.07 -3.14
N PRO A 317 -8.38 10.38 -2.02
CA PRO A 317 -9.46 9.77 -1.25
C PRO A 317 -10.50 10.80 -0.81
N PRO A 318 -11.81 10.51 -0.97
CA PRO A 318 -12.87 11.46 -0.66
C PRO A 318 -13.38 11.39 0.79
N TYR A 319 -12.82 10.54 1.64
CA TYR A 319 -13.23 10.33 3.03
C TYR A 319 -12.10 9.75 3.88
N LEU A 320 -12.28 9.83 5.20
CA LEU A 320 -11.49 9.13 6.21
C LEU A 320 -12.30 7.97 6.77
N ARG A 321 -11.87 6.72 6.55
CA ARG A 321 -12.48 5.54 7.17
C ARG A 321 -11.62 5.08 8.33
N VAL A 322 -12.17 5.05 9.54
CA VAL A 322 -11.52 4.48 10.72
C VAL A 322 -11.80 2.97 10.77
N LEU A 323 -10.74 2.16 10.85
CA LEU A 323 -10.84 0.72 11.04
C LEU A 323 -10.77 0.33 12.52
N GLY A 324 -10.01 1.07 13.31
CA GLY A 324 -9.90 0.79 14.74
C GLY A 324 -9.13 1.87 15.50
N MET A 325 -9.20 1.79 16.84
CA MET A 325 -8.57 2.76 17.73
C MET A 325 -8.33 2.20 19.13
N THR A 326 -7.40 2.84 19.85
CA THR A 326 -7.21 2.76 21.32
C THR A 326 -7.90 3.95 22.02
N PRO A 327 -7.92 4.04 23.38
CA PRO A 327 -8.34 5.25 24.08
C PRO A 327 -7.57 6.51 23.66
N THR A 328 -6.26 6.38 23.38
CA THR A 328 -5.44 7.47 22.82
C THR A 328 -5.92 7.83 21.40
N GLY A 329 -6.24 6.84 20.56
CA GLY A 329 -6.81 7.06 19.22
C GLY A 329 -8.16 7.78 19.29
N GLN A 330 -8.98 7.49 20.27
CA GLN A 330 -10.21 8.24 20.53
C GLN A 330 -9.91 9.71 20.91
N ALA A 331 -8.87 9.95 21.71
CA ALA A 331 -8.44 11.31 22.04
C ALA A 331 -7.90 12.04 20.80
N ILE A 332 -7.16 11.36 19.90
CA ILE A 332 -6.74 11.89 18.61
C ILE A 332 -7.96 12.35 17.79
N LEU A 333 -8.99 11.50 17.66
CA LEU A 333 -10.20 11.86 16.91
C LEU A 333 -10.96 13.04 17.52
N ARG A 334 -10.94 13.21 18.85
CA ARG A 334 -11.57 14.37 19.51
C ARG A 334 -10.86 15.69 19.23
N GLN A 335 -9.54 15.69 19.06
CA GLN A 335 -8.77 16.89 18.73
C GLN A 335 -8.63 17.12 17.21
N ALA A 336 -8.99 16.13 16.41
CA ALA A 336 -8.91 16.22 14.96
C ALA A 336 -9.84 17.29 14.40
N GLN A 337 -9.38 17.97 13.34
CA GLN A 337 -10.19 18.91 12.53
C GLN A 337 -10.20 18.39 11.08
N PRO A 338 -10.93 17.30 10.82
CA PRO A 338 -10.84 16.63 9.54
C PRO A 338 -11.39 17.50 8.41
N SER A 339 -10.61 17.64 7.34
CA SER A 339 -11.03 18.33 6.12
C SER A 339 -11.84 17.44 5.17
N LEU A 340 -11.91 16.14 5.46
CA LEU A 340 -12.72 15.15 4.73
C LEU A 340 -13.76 14.52 5.66
N PRO A 341 -14.89 14.05 5.13
CA PRO A 341 -15.87 13.30 5.92
C PRO A 341 -15.25 12.12 6.65
N LEU A 342 -15.58 11.95 7.93
CA LEU A 342 -15.14 10.84 8.76
C LEU A 342 -16.22 9.75 8.80
N ALA A 343 -15.85 8.51 8.47
CA ALA A 343 -16.72 7.33 8.52
C ALA A 343 -16.18 6.33 9.54
N LEU A 344 -17.03 5.92 10.47
CA LEU A 344 -16.74 4.93 11.52
C LEU A 344 -17.45 3.59 11.26
N ARG A 345 -18.47 3.59 10.43
CA ARG A 345 -19.31 2.42 10.12
C ARG A 345 -19.92 2.53 8.73
N ALA A 346 -20.38 1.43 8.18
CA ALA A 346 -20.99 1.36 6.85
C ALA A 346 -22.15 2.35 6.64
N ALA A 347 -22.98 2.55 7.67
CA ALA A 347 -24.12 3.49 7.61
C ALA A 347 -23.68 4.95 7.36
N ASP A 348 -22.43 5.32 7.67
CA ASP A 348 -21.94 6.67 7.45
C ASP A 348 -21.78 6.93 5.94
N PHE A 349 -21.39 5.94 5.15
CA PHE A 349 -21.26 6.05 3.70
C PHE A 349 -22.60 6.20 2.99
N GLN A 350 -23.68 5.60 3.53
CA GLN A 350 -25.03 5.81 3.01
C GLN A 350 -25.46 7.27 3.13
N ARG A 351 -25.07 7.95 4.22
CA ARG A 351 -25.35 9.38 4.43
C ARG A 351 -24.46 10.28 3.58
N LEU A 352 -23.22 9.89 3.33
CA LEU A 352 -22.30 10.64 2.46
C LEU A 352 -22.73 10.56 0.99
N GLY A 353 -23.25 9.44 0.53
CA GLY A 353 -23.71 9.25 -0.85
C GLY A 353 -22.61 9.39 -1.89
N GLY A 354 -23.00 9.55 -3.14
CA GLY A 354 -22.12 9.90 -4.25
C GLY A 354 -20.85 9.05 -4.35
N GLN A 355 -19.73 9.73 -4.56
CA GLN A 355 -18.42 9.11 -4.78
C GLN A 355 -17.90 8.32 -3.56
N ALA A 356 -18.21 8.80 -2.35
CA ALA A 356 -17.81 8.12 -1.11
C ALA A 356 -18.52 6.77 -0.97
N LEU A 357 -19.82 6.72 -1.26
CA LEU A 357 -20.58 5.48 -1.22
C LEU A 357 -20.11 4.49 -2.30
N SER A 358 -19.93 4.96 -3.53
CA SER A 358 -19.45 4.09 -4.63
C SER A 358 -18.07 3.49 -4.33
N LEU A 359 -17.17 4.27 -3.75
CA LEU A 359 -15.85 3.77 -3.37
C LEU A 359 -15.92 2.79 -2.19
N PHE A 360 -16.77 3.05 -1.20
CA PHE A 360 -17.03 2.09 -0.11
C PHE A 360 -17.61 0.77 -0.63
N GLN A 361 -18.55 0.83 -1.58
CA GLN A 361 -19.11 -0.37 -2.21
C GLN A 361 -18.04 -1.18 -2.96
N LEU A 362 -17.10 -0.49 -3.62
CA LEU A 362 -15.93 -1.14 -4.24
C LEU A 362 -15.05 -1.83 -3.20
N GLU A 363 -14.79 -1.18 -2.06
CA GLU A 363 -14.04 -1.78 -0.94
C GLU A 363 -14.74 -3.01 -0.37
N ALA A 364 -16.05 -2.92 -0.15
CA ALA A 364 -16.85 -4.03 0.36
C ALA A 364 -16.84 -5.22 -0.61
N HIS A 365 -17.02 -4.95 -1.90
CA HIS A 365 -16.92 -5.98 -2.95
C HIS A 365 -15.52 -6.62 -2.98
N ALA A 366 -14.46 -5.81 -2.90
CA ALA A 366 -13.10 -6.34 -2.80
C ALA A 366 -12.90 -7.19 -1.53
N GLY A 367 -13.52 -6.81 -0.41
CA GLY A 367 -13.54 -7.60 0.81
C GLY A 367 -14.22 -8.96 0.63
N ASP A 368 -15.34 -9.00 -0.10
CA ASP A 368 -16.05 -10.23 -0.42
C ASP A 368 -15.21 -11.15 -1.32
N LEU A 369 -14.55 -10.58 -2.34
CA LEU A 369 -13.62 -11.33 -3.20
C LEU A 369 -12.37 -11.82 -2.44
N TYR A 370 -11.88 -11.05 -1.46
CA TYR A 370 -10.80 -11.49 -0.59
C TYR A 370 -11.17 -12.75 0.21
N GLY A 371 -12.44 -12.88 0.61
CA GLY A 371 -12.95 -14.08 1.28
C GLY A 371 -12.72 -15.37 0.51
N LEU A 372 -12.64 -15.30 -0.83
CA LEU A 372 -12.34 -16.45 -1.70
C LEU A 372 -10.84 -16.81 -1.73
N ALA A 373 -9.96 -15.90 -1.29
CA ALA A 373 -8.52 -16.15 -1.19
C ALA A 373 -8.15 -16.97 0.06
N LEU A 374 -9.07 -17.12 1.01
CA LEU A 374 -8.84 -17.80 2.29
C LEU A 374 -8.89 -19.33 2.14
N PRO A 375 -8.27 -20.09 3.08
CA PRO A 375 -8.39 -21.55 3.11
C PRO A 375 -9.84 -22.04 3.18
N SER A 376 -10.68 -21.33 3.94
CA SER A 376 -12.13 -21.53 4.00
C SER A 376 -12.80 -20.26 3.51
N PRO A 377 -13.49 -20.30 2.35
CA PRO A 377 -14.21 -19.12 1.85
C PRO A 377 -15.20 -18.58 2.88
N THR A 378 -15.23 -17.26 3.04
CA THR A 378 -16.10 -16.60 4.01
C THR A 378 -17.33 -15.97 3.34
N PRO A 379 -18.46 -15.81 4.07
CA PRO A 379 -19.62 -15.10 3.57
C PRO A 379 -19.31 -13.64 3.21
N CYS A 380 -20.10 -13.09 2.29
CA CYS A 380 -20.03 -11.68 1.89
C CYS A 380 -20.53 -10.73 2.99
N GLY A 381 -20.22 -9.43 2.84
CA GLY A 381 -20.81 -8.36 3.64
C GLY A 381 -20.05 -8.01 4.91
N ARG A 382 -18.84 -8.51 5.10
CA ARG A 382 -18.06 -8.22 6.31
C ARG A 382 -17.77 -6.72 6.49
N ASP A 383 -17.55 -5.97 5.43
CA ASP A 383 -17.35 -4.53 5.48
C ASP A 383 -18.58 -3.74 5.97
N TYR A 384 -19.78 -4.32 5.85
CA TYR A 384 -21.03 -3.75 6.35
C TYR A 384 -21.30 -4.07 7.81
N THR A 385 -20.83 -5.21 8.28
CA THR A 385 -21.17 -5.75 9.61
C THR A 385 -20.08 -5.61 10.66
N GLN A 386 -18.81 -5.52 10.19
CA GLN A 386 -17.66 -5.40 11.09
C GLN A 386 -17.63 -4.01 11.73
N GLY A 387 -17.75 -3.97 13.05
CA GLY A 387 -17.58 -2.77 13.85
C GLY A 387 -16.10 -2.36 13.98
N LEU A 388 -15.86 -1.20 14.57
CA LEU A 388 -14.51 -0.72 14.88
C LEU A 388 -13.76 -1.71 15.75
N ILE A 389 -12.51 -1.98 15.42
CA ILE A 389 -11.59 -2.71 16.28
C ILE A 389 -11.18 -1.79 17.44
N LYS A 390 -11.45 -2.21 18.66
CA LYS A 390 -11.11 -1.46 19.88
C LYS A 390 -10.14 -2.27 20.73
N VAL A 391 -9.04 -1.64 21.13
CA VAL A 391 -8.00 -2.25 21.96
C VAL A 391 -7.74 -1.36 23.18
N GLY A 392 -7.70 -1.95 24.37
CA GLY A 392 -7.41 -1.23 25.62
C GLY A 392 -8.54 -0.37 26.19
N PHE A 393 -9.81 -0.64 25.79
CA PHE A 393 -10.99 0.04 26.35
C PHE A 393 -11.52 -0.71 27.55
#